data_24f865691634b2ca93cb7ea9db49a5c7
#
_entry.id   24f865691634b2ca93cb7ea9db49a5c7
#
_cell.length_a   1.000
_cell.length_b   1.000
_cell.length_c   1.000
_cell.angle_alpha   90.00
_cell.angle_beta   90.00
_cell.angle_gamma   90.00
#
_symmetry.space_group_name_H-M   'P 1'
#
loop_
_entity.id
_entity.type
_entity.pdbx_description
1 polymer ?
#
loop_
_entity_poly.entity_id
_entity_poly.type
_entity_poly.pdbx_seq_one_letter_code
_entity_poly.pdbx_strand_id
1 'polypeptide(L)'
;MPILFRVDASVRSKGSHSRAVADTAMQAWRELHPGGRVMRRELGASPLPSEAWSLAVAARQVPGEERTPAQREAVALAATLANEMIVADSLILASPLYNFGVSQFTKVWIDLLISDPRLRPGSKVLAGKPALLVVAQGGRYREGAPRHGWDHATAYLERILQDTFGMELKTVIADLTLAGSNPSMAHLVDEAAAALAAAHEAAARHGEVMAQLNAVA
;
A
#
# COMPACT_ATOMS: atom_id res chain seq x y z
N MET A 1 21.41 3.80 7.96
CA MET A 1 20.78 4.54 6.85
C MET A 1 19.34 4.05 6.73
N PRO A 2 18.37 4.94 6.83
CA PRO A 2 16.97 4.53 6.82
C PRO A 2 16.53 3.95 5.48
N ILE A 3 15.56 3.04 5.54
CA ILE A 3 15.01 2.32 4.39
C ILE A 3 13.52 2.63 4.30
N LEU A 4 13.11 3.25 3.19
CA LEU A 4 11.72 3.42 2.82
C LEU A 4 11.30 2.26 1.91
N PHE A 5 10.25 1.54 2.28
CA PHE A 5 9.63 0.56 1.39
C PHE A 5 8.43 1.18 0.69
N ARG A 6 8.43 1.15 -0.62
CA ARG A 6 7.33 1.63 -1.45
C ARG A 6 6.68 0.50 -2.21
N VAL A 7 5.35 0.40 -2.09
CA VAL A 7 4.53 -0.60 -2.77
C VAL A 7 3.52 0.11 -3.68
N ASP A 8 3.56 -0.19 -4.96
CA ASP A 8 2.66 0.38 -5.98
C ASP A 8 1.72 -0.70 -6.53
N ALA A 9 0.40 -0.55 -6.29
CA ALA A 9 -0.61 -1.53 -6.68
C ALA A 9 -1.40 -1.16 -7.96
N SER A 10 -1.12 0.01 -8.55
CA SER A 10 -1.80 0.44 -9.77
C SER A 10 -1.35 -0.36 -10.99
N VAL A 11 -2.32 -0.84 -11.79
CA VAL A 11 -2.06 -1.46 -13.11
C VAL A 11 -1.56 -0.44 -14.15
N ARG A 12 -1.74 0.86 -13.87
CA ARG A 12 -1.27 1.93 -14.75
C ARG A 12 0.18 2.27 -14.41
N SER A 13 1.07 2.14 -15.37
CA SER A 13 2.46 2.61 -15.27
C SER A 13 2.59 4.13 -15.51
N LYS A 14 1.69 4.69 -16.36
CA LYS A 14 1.63 6.13 -16.64
C LYS A 14 0.26 6.68 -16.25
N GLY A 15 0.21 7.93 -15.78
CA GLY A 15 -1.04 8.61 -15.43
C GLY A 15 -1.76 8.01 -14.21
N SER A 16 -1.04 7.36 -13.31
CA SER A 16 -1.59 6.84 -12.05
C SER A 16 -1.55 7.90 -10.96
N HIS A 17 -2.70 8.35 -10.49
CA HIS A 17 -2.80 9.34 -9.42
C HIS A 17 -2.22 8.83 -8.10
N SER A 18 -2.47 7.57 -7.72
CA SER A 18 -1.90 7.02 -6.49
C SER A 18 -0.37 6.99 -6.51
N ARG A 19 0.23 6.66 -7.67
CA ARG A 19 1.69 6.71 -7.84
C ARG A 19 2.22 8.14 -7.75
N ALA A 20 1.59 9.09 -8.43
CA ALA A 20 2.01 10.49 -8.44
C ALA A 20 2.00 11.09 -7.02
N VAL A 21 0.94 10.86 -6.25
CA VAL A 21 0.85 11.33 -4.85
C VAL A 21 1.89 10.63 -3.97
N ALA A 22 2.10 9.33 -4.14
CA ALA A 22 3.14 8.59 -3.42
C ALA A 22 4.57 9.02 -3.83
N ASP A 23 4.79 9.46 -5.08
CA ASP A 23 6.05 10.07 -5.52
C ASP A 23 6.35 11.34 -4.75
N THR A 24 5.35 12.18 -4.49
CA THR A 24 5.49 13.40 -3.70
C THR A 24 5.93 13.08 -2.26
N ALA A 25 5.29 12.13 -1.59
CA ALA A 25 5.69 11.72 -0.24
C ALA A 25 7.10 11.14 -0.21
N MET A 26 7.43 10.28 -1.17
CA MET A 26 8.77 9.70 -1.27
C MET A 26 9.84 10.76 -1.53
N GLN A 27 9.54 11.78 -2.36
CA GLN A 27 10.47 12.86 -2.63
C GLN A 27 10.74 13.69 -1.36
N ALA A 28 9.71 14.07 -0.61
CA ALA A 28 9.85 14.79 0.65
C ALA A 28 10.66 13.98 1.69
N TRP A 29 10.43 12.66 1.76
CA TRP A 29 11.24 11.77 2.59
C TRP A 29 12.72 11.76 2.16
N ARG A 30 13.00 11.72 0.85
CA ARG A 30 14.37 11.71 0.31
C ARG A 30 15.12 13.01 0.55
N GLU A 31 14.46 14.14 0.55
CA GLU A 31 15.08 15.44 0.83
C GLU A 31 15.70 15.48 2.23
N LEU A 32 15.06 14.83 3.20
CA LEU A 32 15.60 14.71 4.57
C LEU A 32 16.56 13.50 4.72
N HIS A 33 16.53 12.55 3.80
CA HIS A 33 17.41 11.38 3.78
C HIS A 33 18.11 11.19 2.43
N PRO A 34 19.04 12.09 2.02
CA PRO A 34 19.72 11.99 0.71
C PRO A 34 20.46 10.66 0.50
N GLY A 35 20.96 10.04 1.59
CA GLY A 35 21.60 8.74 1.57
C GLY A 35 20.64 7.57 1.85
N GLY A 36 19.37 7.84 2.09
CA GLY A 36 18.36 6.82 2.39
C GLY A 36 18.10 5.87 1.23
N ARG A 37 17.84 4.61 1.54
CA ARG A 37 17.52 3.59 0.53
C ARG A 37 16.00 3.52 0.31
N VAL A 38 15.57 3.48 -0.94
CA VAL A 38 14.17 3.17 -1.30
C VAL A 38 14.13 1.78 -1.94
N MET A 39 13.43 0.86 -1.28
CA MET A 39 13.03 -0.42 -1.86
C MET A 39 11.67 -0.25 -2.53
N ARG A 40 11.44 -0.91 -3.68
CA ARG A 40 10.17 -0.81 -4.42
C ARG A 40 9.61 -2.18 -4.75
N ARG A 41 8.28 -2.28 -4.68
CA ARG A 41 7.52 -3.41 -5.19
C ARG A 41 6.37 -2.91 -6.07
N GLU A 42 6.36 -3.41 -7.29
CA GLU A 42 5.42 -3.03 -8.35
C GLU A 42 4.37 -4.14 -8.51
N LEU A 43 3.36 -4.16 -7.65
CA LEU A 43 2.34 -5.22 -7.66
C LEU A 43 1.49 -5.24 -8.93
N GLY A 44 1.21 -4.06 -9.50
CA GLY A 44 0.41 -3.96 -10.73
C GLY A 44 1.19 -4.29 -12.00
N ALA A 45 2.50 -4.01 -12.03
CA ALA A 45 3.35 -4.27 -13.21
C ALA A 45 4.04 -5.65 -13.15
N SER A 46 4.27 -6.16 -11.93
CA SER A 46 4.88 -7.46 -11.68
C SER A 46 4.02 -8.22 -10.65
N PRO A 47 2.88 -8.75 -11.07
CA PRO A 47 1.95 -9.44 -10.18
C PRO A 47 2.59 -10.65 -9.51
N LEU A 48 2.22 -10.87 -8.25
CA LEU A 48 2.56 -12.10 -7.55
C LEU A 48 1.74 -13.28 -8.12
N PRO A 49 2.29 -14.51 -8.13
CA PRO A 49 1.54 -15.68 -8.60
C PRO A 49 0.24 -15.86 -7.80
N SER A 50 -0.88 -15.99 -8.49
CA SER A 50 -2.21 -16.04 -7.85
C SER A 50 -2.40 -17.27 -6.95
N GLU A 51 -1.73 -18.38 -7.27
CA GLU A 51 -1.76 -19.65 -6.54
C GLU A 51 -0.81 -19.67 -5.32
N ALA A 52 0.12 -18.72 -5.23
CA ALA A 52 1.16 -18.75 -4.18
C ALA A 52 0.56 -18.74 -2.77
N TRP A 53 -0.51 -17.98 -2.54
CA TRP A 53 -1.16 -17.95 -1.24
C TRP A 53 -1.74 -19.31 -0.84
N SER A 54 -2.48 -19.98 -1.71
CA SER A 54 -3.07 -21.30 -1.42
C SER A 54 -1.99 -22.36 -1.17
N LEU A 55 -0.90 -22.32 -1.93
CA LEU A 55 0.26 -23.20 -1.74
C LEU A 55 0.98 -22.93 -0.41
N ALA A 56 1.18 -21.66 -0.02
CA ALA A 56 1.77 -21.29 1.25
C ALA A 56 0.89 -21.71 2.45
N VAL A 57 -0.43 -21.59 2.34
CA VAL A 57 -1.38 -22.06 3.36
C VAL A 57 -1.35 -23.58 3.48
N ALA A 58 -1.41 -24.32 2.35
CA ALA A 58 -1.34 -25.78 2.35
C ALA A 58 -0.01 -26.28 2.94
N ALA A 59 1.09 -25.59 2.69
CA ALA A 59 2.41 -25.92 3.23
C ALA A 59 2.49 -25.90 4.76
N ARG A 60 1.57 -25.21 5.46
CA ARG A 60 1.53 -25.17 6.93
C ARG A 60 1.18 -26.53 7.57
N GLN A 61 0.47 -27.37 6.82
CA GLN A 61 0.02 -28.69 7.28
C GLN A 61 1.02 -29.80 6.91
N VAL A 62 2.14 -29.45 6.25
CA VAL A 62 3.10 -30.42 5.71
C VAL A 62 4.47 -30.16 6.34
N PRO A 63 5.16 -31.20 6.88
CA PRO A 63 6.54 -31.11 7.31
C PRO A 63 7.44 -30.53 6.22
N GLY A 64 8.46 -29.76 6.61
CA GLY A 64 9.29 -29.01 5.66
C GLY A 64 9.90 -29.89 4.56
N GLU A 65 10.38 -31.07 4.92
CA GLU A 65 10.99 -32.08 4.05
C GLU A 65 10.00 -32.71 3.06
N GLU A 66 8.71 -32.78 3.41
CA GLU A 66 7.66 -33.39 2.59
C GLU A 66 6.99 -32.38 1.64
N ARG A 67 7.31 -31.08 1.76
CA ARG A 67 6.71 -30.05 0.91
C ARG A 67 7.10 -30.24 -0.55
N THR A 68 6.13 -30.05 -1.43
CA THR A 68 6.40 -29.99 -2.88
C THR A 68 7.31 -28.81 -3.24
N PRO A 69 8.00 -28.81 -4.40
CA PRO A 69 8.75 -27.65 -4.87
C PRO A 69 7.91 -26.37 -4.88
N ALA A 70 6.69 -26.41 -5.41
CA ALA A 70 5.78 -25.26 -5.47
C ALA A 70 5.40 -24.73 -4.08
N GLN A 71 5.18 -25.60 -3.09
CA GLN A 71 4.94 -25.19 -1.71
C GLN A 71 6.17 -24.52 -1.09
N ARG A 72 7.37 -25.03 -1.35
CA ARG A 72 8.62 -24.43 -0.87
C ARG A 72 8.83 -23.03 -1.48
N GLU A 73 8.59 -22.88 -2.77
CA GLU A 73 8.68 -21.59 -3.46
C GLU A 73 7.66 -20.58 -2.92
N ALA A 74 6.42 -21.00 -2.67
CA ALA A 74 5.37 -20.14 -2.12
C ALA A 74 5.72 -19.66 -0.69
N VAL A 75 6.24 -20.55 0.15
CA VAL A 75 6.71 -20.18 1.51
C VAL A 75 7.92 -19.25 1.44
N ALA A 76 8.87 -19.50 0.54
CA ALA A 76 10.03 -18.63 0.34
C ALA A 76 9.61 -17.25 -0.17
N LEU A 77 8.62 -17.18 -1.06
CA LEU A 77 8.04 -15.91 -1.52
C LEU A 77 7.40 -15.15 -0.36
N ALA A 78 6.56 -15.79 0.44
CA ALA A 78 5.96 -15.16 1.63
C ALA A 78 7.03 -14.62 2.59
N ALA A 79 8.09 -15.39 2.83
CA ALA A 79 9.22 -14.97 3.66
C ALA A 79 9.99 -13.77 3.07
N THR A 80 10.15 -13.72 1.75
CA THR A 80 10.77 -12.58 1.04
C THR A 80 9.93 -11.32 1.22
N LEU A 81 8.61 -11.40 1.00
CA LEU A 81 7.70 -10.28 1.18
C LEU A 81 7.68 -9.77 2.63
N ALA A 82 7.67 -10.69 3.59
CA ALA A 82 7.76 -10.35 5.01
C ALA A 82 9.09 -9.66 5.35
N ASN A 83 10.21 -10.12 4.79
CA ASN A 83 11.51 -9.47 4.99
C ASN A 83 11.53 -8.04 4.47
N GLU A 84 10.92 -7.75 3.33
CA GLU A 84 10.83 -6.38 2.80
C GLU A 84 10.12 -5.43 3.78
N MET A 85 9.04 -5.89 4.40
CA MET A 85 8.31 -5.15 5.43
C MET A 85 9.15 -4.98 6.72
N ILE A 86 9.84 -6.04 7.12
CA ILE A 86 10.57 -6.08 8.41
C ILE A 86 11.83 -5.21 8.36
N VAL A 87 12.59 -5.23 7.25
CA VAL A 87 13.84 -4.47 7.14
C VAL A 87 13.62 -2.99 6.84
N ALA A 88 12.44 -2.61 6.35
CA ALA A 88 12.11 -1.22 6.13
C ALA A 88 11.80 -0.49 7.43
N ASP A 89 12.22 0.77 7.52
CA ASP A 89 11.92 1.66 8.65
C ASP A 89 10.57 2.35 8.46
N SER A 90 10.10 2.48 7.23
CA SER A 90 8.80 3.08 6.90
C SER A 90 8.20 2.51 5.62
N LEU A 91 6.87 2.64 5.46
CA LEU A 91 6.10 2.14 4.32
C LEU A 91 5.32 3.24 3.62
N ILE A 92 5.33 3.27 2.29
CA ILE A 92 4.32 3.94 1.46
C ILE A 92 3.60 2.87 0.64
N LEU A 93 2.29 2.72 0.84
CA LEU A 93 1.41 1.88 0.01
C LEU A 93 0.53 2.75 -0.88
N ALA A 94 0.75 2.71 -2.19
CA ALA A 94 -0.06 3.39 -3.19
C ALA A 94 -1.07 2.40 -3.81
N SER A 95 -2.34 2.53 -3.43
CA SER A 95 -3.41 1.61 -3.84
C SER A 95 -4.56 2.38 -4.50
N PRO A 96 -4.91 2.08 -5.75
CA PRO A 96 -6.15 2.59 -6.33
C PRO A 96 -7.36 1.81 -5.81
N LEU A 97 -8.50 2.48 -5.69
CA LEU A 97 -9.80 1.85 -5.49
C LEU A 97 -10.29 1.31 -6.84
N TYR A 98 -10.27 0.00 -7.01
CA TYR A 98 -10.81 -0.66 -8.20
C TYR A 98 -12.11 -1.37 -7.88
N ASN A 99 -13.16 -1.08 -8.66
CA ASN A 99 -14.47 -1.72 -8.47
C ASN A 99 -14.95 -1.69 -7.01
N PHE A 100 -14.74 -0.53 -6.35
CA PHE A 100 -15.11 -0.26 -4.95
C PHE A 100 -14.35 -1.08 -3.90
N GLY A 101 -13.33 -1.84 -4.29
CA GLY A 101 -12.58 -2.73 -3.41
C GLY A 101 -11.08 -2.65 -3.58
N VAL A 102 -10.39 -3.49 -2.82
CA VAL A 102 -8.94 -3.70 -2.90
C VAL A 102 -8.60 -4.43 -4.20
N SER A 103 -7.54 -4.01 -4.89
CA SER A 103 -7.08 -4.73 -6.08
C SER A 103 -6.67 -6.17 -5.73
N GLN A 104 -6.88 -7.10 -6.65
CA GLN A 104 -6.42 -8.49 -6.48
C GLN A 104 -4.93 -8.57 -6.17
N PHE A 105 -4.12 -7.68 -6.74
CA PHE A 105 -2.66 -7.66 -6.52
C PHE A 105 -2.30 -7.29 -5.08
N THR A 106 -2.98 -6.28 -4.53
CA THR A 106 -2.82 -5.90 -3.12
C THR A 106 -3.33 -7.01 -2.21
N LYS A 107 -4.45 -7.65 -2.57
CA LYS A 107 -5.02 -8.73 -1.75
C LYS A 107 -4.09 -9.94 -1.68
N VAL A 108 -3.53 -10.41 -2.80
CA VAL A 108 -2.56 -11.51 -2.81
C VAL A 108 -1.31 -11.17 -1.99
N TRP A 109 -0.82 -9.93 -2.11
CA TRP A 109 0.34 -9.47 -1.33
C TRP A 109 0.07 -9.52 0.19
N ILE A 110 -1.06 -9.00 0.65
CA ILE A 110 -1.47 -9.03 2.06
C ILE A 110 -1.62 -10.47 2.55
N ASP A 111 -2.27 -11.33 1.78
CA ASP A 111 -2.52 -12.73 2.15
C ASP A 111 -1.21 -13.52 2.29
N LEU A 112 -0.24 -13.26 1.41
CA LEU A 112 1.10 -13.83 1.52
C LEU A 112 1.87 -13.28 2.72
N LEU A 113 1.80 -11.97 3.00
CA LEU A 113 2.41 -11.39 4.20
C LEU A 113 1.90 -12.06 5.48
N ILE A 114 0.58 -12.21 5.62
CA ILE A 114 -0.05 -12.85 6.81
C ILE A 114 0.26 -14.35 6.85
N SER A 115 0.65 -14.95 5.73
CA SER A 115 1.10 -16.35 5.68
C SER A 115 2.44 -16.57 6.38
N ASP A 116 3.30 -15.55 6.44
CA ASP A 116 4.56 -15.65 7.18
C ASP A 116 4.29 -15.60 8.71
N PRO A 117 4.84 -16.53 9.49
CA PRO A 117 4.62 -16.56 10.94
C PRO A 117 5.00 -15.28 11.69
N ARG A 118 5.92 -14.49 11.14
CA ARG A 118 6.40 -13.23 11.74
C ARG A 118 5.41 -12.07 11.59
N LEU A 119 4.49 -12.13 10.60
CA LEU A 119 3.51 -11.07 10.30
C LEU A 119 2.06 -11.49 10.55
N ARG A 120 1.83 -12.65 11.17
CA ARG A 120 0.47 -13.08 11.53
C ARG A 120 -0.17 -12.13 12.54
N PRO A 121 -1.51 -12.07 12.62
CA PRO A 121 -2.22 -11.26 13.61
C PRO A 121 -1.68 -11.45 15.02
N GLY A 122 -1.45 -10.34 15.73
CA GLY A 122 -0.85 -10.31 17.07
C GLY A 122 0.67 -10.17 17.09
N SER A 123 1.36 -10.26 15.94
CA SER A 123 2.79 -9.92 15.85
C SER A 123 3.03 -8.44 16.14
N LYS A 124 4.17 -8.14 16.76
CA LYS A 124 4.60 -6.75 17.07
C LYS A 124 5.79 -6.29 16.23
N VAL A 125 6.24 -7.09 15.27
CA VAL A 125 7.48 -6.83 14.51
C VAL A 125 7.42 -5.56 13.66
N LEU A 126 6.22 -5.12 13.26
CA LEU A 126 6.00 -3.87 12.52
C LEU A 126 5.39 -2.75 13.39
N ALA A 127 5.15 -3.02 14.68
CA ALA A 127 4.49 -2.07 15.56
C ALA A 127 5.29 -0.76 15.68
N GLY A 128 4.58 0.37 15.56
CA GLY A 128 5.17 1.72 15.65
C GLY A 128 5.92 2.19 14.40
N LYS A 129 6.12 1.34 13.39
CA LYS A 129 6.73 1.81 12.13
C LYS A 129 5.78 2.76 11.39
N PRO A 130 6.26 3.94 10.95
CA PRO A 130 5.42 4.89 10.22
C PRO A 130 5.01 4.34 8.85
N ALA A 131 3.75 4.54 8.50
CA ALA A 131 3.19 4.13 7.23
C ALA A 131 2.30 5.22 6.62
N LEU A 132 2.35 5.37 5.31
CA LEU A 132 1.47 6.20 4.51
C LEU A 132 0.68 5.32 3.52
N LEU A 133 -0.64 5.32 3.66
CA LEU A 133 -1.55 4.76 2.66
C LEU A 133 -2.02 5.88 1.73
N VAL A 134 -1.76 5.75 0.45
CA VAL A 134 -2.27 6.64 -0.60
C VAL A 134 -3.35 5.91 -1.38
N VAL A 135 -4.60 6.39 -1.31
CA VAL A 135 -5.72 5.81 -2.03
C VAL A 135 -6.19 6.75 -3.14
N ALA A 136 -6.17 6.30 -4.39
CA ALA A 136 -6.77 7.02 -5.51
C ALA A 136 -8.17 6.47 -5.79
N GLN A 137 -9.17 7.35 -5.77
CA GLN A 137 -10.58 7.03 -5.96
C GLN A 137 -11.12 7.70 -7.21
N GLY A 138 -11.81 6.93 -8.07
CA GLY A 138 -12.42 7.47 -9.29
C GLY A 138 -13.51 8.50 -9.04
N GLY A 139 -14.33 8.27 -8.00
CA GLY A 139 -15.37 9.17 -7.51
C GLY A 139 -15.09 9.65 -6.09
N ARG A 140 -16.13 10.16 -5.42
CA ARG A 140 -16.10 10.57 -4.01
C ARG A 140 -17.00 9.64 -3.21
N TYR A 141 -16.48 9.08 -2.10
CA TYR A 141 -17.18 8.07 -1.30
C TYR A 141 -17.34 8.45 0.18
N ARG A 142 -16.90 9.65 0.56
CA ARG A 142 -17.06 10.20 1.92
C ARG A 142 -18.52 10.59 2.22
N GLU A 143 -18.80 10.91 3.46
CA GLU A 143 -20.08 11.39 3.90
C GLU A 143 -20.58 12.57 3.06
N GLY A 144 -21.89 12.58 2.74
CA GLY A 144 -22.51 13.56 1.86
C GLY A 144 -22.34 13.30 0.35
N ALA A 145 -21.52 12.33 -0.05
CA ALA A 145 -21.39 11.95 -1.46
C ALA A 145 -22.49 10.94 -1.89
N PRO A 146 -22.94 10.96 -3.17
CA PRO A 146 -23.98 10.06 -3.67
C PRO A 146 -23.67 8.56 -3.49
N ARG A 147 -22.39 8.20 -3.40
CA ARG A 147 -21.92 6.82 -3.20
C ARG A 147 -21.20 6.67 -1.86
N HIS A 148 -21.67 7.38 -0.83
CA HIS A 148 -21.16 7.19 0.53
C HIS A 148 -21.23 5.71 0.94
N GLY A 149 -20.14 5.21 1.55
CA GLY A 149 -20.04 3.83 2.01
C GLY A 149 -19.68 2.79 0.95
N TRP A 150 -19.45 3.18 -0.31
CA TRP A 150 -19.04 2.24 -1.37
C TRP A 150 -17.53 2.00 -1.42
N ASP A 151 -16.74 2.67 -0.61
CA ASP A 151 -15.31 2.38 -0.47
C ASP A 151 -15.11 1.22 0.51
N HIS A 152 -14.89 0.03 -0.01
CA HIS A 152 -14.58 -1.17 0.76
C HIS A 152 -13.07 -1.46 0.85
N ALA A 153 -12.23 -0.59 0.28
CA ALA A 153 -10.78 -0.77 0.27
C ALA A 153 -10.09 -0.01 1.39
N THR A 154 -10.39 1.27 1.58
CA THR A 154 -9.65 2.13 2.52
C THR A 154 -9.73 1.57 3.94
N ALA A 155 -10.92 1.35 4.47
CA ALA A 155 -11.10 0.80 5.82
C ALA A 155 -10.48 -0.60 5.99
N TYR A 156 -10.49 -1.44 4.93
CA TYR A 156 -9.81 -2.72 4.95
C TYR A 156 -8.29 -2.57 5.05
N LEU A 157 -7.69 -1.69 4.24
CA LEU A 157 -6.25 -1.45 4.23
C LEU A 157 -5.78 -0.82 5.56
N GLU A 158 -6.54 0.12 6.11
CA GLU A 158 -6.30 0.69 7.43
C GLU A 158 -6.32 -0.39 8.51
N ARG A 159 -7.32 -1.27 8.51
CA ARG A 159 -7.40 -2.41 9.43
C ARG A 159 -6.18 -3.33 9.35
N ILE A 160 -5.68 -3.60 8.15
CA ILE A 160 -4.48 -4.44 7.97
C ILE A 160 -3.22 -3.72 8.45
N LEU A 161 -2.99 -2.49 8.02
CA LEU A 161 -1.74 -1.80 8.33
C LEU A 161 -1.69 -1.34 9.79
N GLN A 162 -2.79 -0.76 10.30
CA GLN A 162 -2.85 -0.21 11.64
C GLN A 162 -3.18 -1.27 12.69
N ASP A 163 -4.32 -1.98 12.55
CA ASP A 163 -4.80 -2.85 13.63
C ASP A 163 -4.11 -4.22 13.62
N THR A 164 -3.83 -4.78 12.42
CA THR A 164 -3.20 -6.10 12.32
C THR A 164 -1.68 -6.03 12.43
N PHE A 165 -1.03 -5.10 11.74
CA PHE A 165 0.42 -4.95 11.75
C PHE A 165 0.93 -3.96 12.81
N GLY A 166 0.05 -3.14 13.39
CA GLY A 166 0.39 -2.19 14.45
C GLY A 166 1.19 -0.98 13.99
N MET A 167 1.15 -0.65 12.70
CA MET A 167 1.90 0.48 12.14
C MET A 167 1.27 1.82 12.51
N GLU A 168 2.08 2.88 12.61
CA GLU A 168 1.59 4.26 12.75
C GLU A 168 1.14 4.79 11.40
N LEU A 169 -0.14 4.58 11.08
CA LEU A 169 -0.70 4.85 9.78
C LEU A 169 -1.22 6.27 9.62
N LYS A 170 -0.92 6.88 8.47
CA LYS A 170 -1.64 8.03 7.91
C LYS A 170 -2.22 7.65 6.57
N THR A 171 -3.41 8.19 6.25
CA THR A 171 -4.10 7.93 4.98
C THR A 171 -4.28 9.24 4.22
N VAL A 172 -3.94 9.22 2.93
CA VAL A 172 -4.17 10.30 1.98
C VAL A 172 -5.06 9.78 0.85
N ILE A 173 -6.18 10.47 0.61
CA ILE A 173 -7.14 10.12 -0.43
C ILE A 173 -7.08 11.17 -1.53
N ALA A 174 -6.86 10.72 -2.77
CA ALA A 174 -7.04 11.52 -3.99
C ALA A 174 -8.35 11.09 -4.64
N ASP A 175 -9.44 11.79 -4.37
CA ASP A 175 -10.77 11.49 -4.90
C ASP A 175 -11.04 12.16 -6.27
N LEU A 176 -12.15 11.81 -6.91
CA LEU A 176 -12.61 12.36 -8.20
C LEU A 176 -11.62 12.18 -9.37
N THR A 177 -10.73 11.20 -9.31
CA THR A 177 -9.66 11.02 -10.31
C THR A 177 -10.16 10.68 -11.72
N LEU A 178 -11.46 10.38 -11.89
CA LEU A 178 -12.11 10.16 -13.18
C LEU A 178 -12.75 11.43 -13.75
N ALA A 179 -12.79 12.57 -13.04
CA ALA A 179 -13.48 13.78 -13.50
C ALA A 179 -12.94 14.31 -14.84
N GLY A 180 -11.63 14.25 -15.04
CA GLY A 180 -11.00 14.69 -16.29
C GLY A 180 -11.20 13.76 -17.50
N SER A 181 -11.72 12.52 -17.28
CA SER A 181 -11.90 11.53 -18.35
C SER A 181 -13.33 11.02 -18.50
N ASN A 182 -14.19 11.29 -17.52
CA ASN A 182 -15.60 10.87 -17.54
C ASN A 182 -16.50 12.09 -17.83
N PRO A 183 -17.16 12.16 -18.99
CA PRO A 183 -18.03 13.30 -19.33
C PRO A 183 -19.14 13.58 -18.31
N SER A 184 -19.67 12.56 -17.64
CA SER A 184 -20.71 12.74 -16.61
C SER A 184 -20.19 13.46 -15.36
N MET A 185 -18.88 13.56 -15.19
CA MET A 185 -18.19 14.22 -14.08
C MET A 185 -17.53 15.54 -14.50
N ALA A 186 -17.75 16.04 -15.70
CA ALA A 186 -17.09 17.24 -16.21
C ALA A 186 -17.30 18.48 -15.31
N HIS A 187 -18.47 18.56 -14.65
CA HIS A 187 -18.76 19.62 -13.68
C HIS A 187 -17.96 19.54 -12.36
N LEU A 188 -17.19 18.47 -12.14
CA LEU A 188 -16.36 18.25 -10.95
C LEU A 188 -14.86 18.44 -11.22
N VAL A 189 -14.45 18.88 -12.40
CA VAL A 189 -13.02 18.97 -12.79
C VAL A 189 -12.25 19.91 -11.87
N ASP A 190 -12.80 21.05 -11.52
CA ASP A 190 -12.13 22.02 -10.63
C ASP A 190 -12.02 21.45 -9.18
N GLU A 191 -13.07 20.80 -8.70
CA GLU A 191 -13.02 20.12 -7.39
C GLU A 191 -12.00 18.97 -7.40
N ALA A 192 -11.91 18.22 -8.48
CA ALA A 192 -10.93 17.14 -8.64
C ALA A 192 -9.49 17.68 -8.62
N ALA A 193 -9.26 18.82 -9.29
CA ALA A 193 -7.95 19.48 -9.28
C ALA A 193 -7.58 19.95 -7.87
N ALA A 194 -8.50 20.57 -7.15
CA ALA A 194 -8.29 20.99 -5.77
C ALA A 194 -8.05 19.80 -4.82
N ALA A 195 -8.82 18.71 -4.97
CA ALA A 195 -8.66 17.50 -4.18
C ALA A 195 -7.30 16.83 -4.42
N LEU A 196 -6.85 16.77 -5.67
CA LEU A 196 -5.54 16.24 -6.03
C LEU A 196 -4.40 17.10 -5.47
N ALA A 197 -4.50 18.43 -5.57
CA ALA A 197 -3.51 19.34 -4.97
C ALA A 197 -3.40 19.14 -3.45
N ALA A 198 -4.53 19.08 -2.76
CA ALA A 198 -4.57 18.82 -1.32
C ALA A 198 -3.97 17.45 -0.95
N ALA A 199 -4.18 16.42 -1.79
CA ALA A 199 -3.58 15.11 -1.60
C ALA A 199 -2.05 15.16 -1.74
N HIS A 200 -1.51 15.91 -2.72
CA HIS A 200 -0.06 16.11 -2.86
C HIS A 200 0.53 16.85 -1.67
N GLU A 201 -0.09 17.94 -1.19
CA GLU A 201 0.37 18.66 0.00
C GLU A 201 0.38 17.77 1.25
N ALA A 202 -0.70 17.01 1.48
CA ALA A 202 -0.76 16.08 2.60
C ALA A 202 0.31 14.99 2.50
N ALA A 203 0.54 14.45 1.30
CA ALA A 203 1.56 13.44 1.04
C ALA A 203 2.97 13.97 1.32
N ALA A 204 3.29 15.21 0.90
CA ALA A 204 4.57 15.85 1.21
C ALA A 204 4.79 15.96 2.73
N ARG A 205 3.82 16.55 3.45
CA ARG A 205 3.88 16.68 4.91
C ARG A 205 4.08 15.33 5.62
N HIS A 206 3.37 14.28 5.18
CA HIS A 206 3.54 12.97 5.78
C HIS A 206 4.87 12.31 5.41
N GLY A 207 5.40 12.56 4.22
CA GLY A 207 6.75 12.13 3.83
C GLY A 207 7.83 12.74 4.73
N GLU A 208 7.73 14.04 5.03
CA GLU A 208 8.63 14.73 5.97
C GLU A 208 8.52 14.14 7.39
N VAL A 209 7.30 13.95 7.90
CA VAL A 209 7.08 13.37 9.24
C VAL A 209 7.66 11.97 9.33
N MET A 210 7.44 11.13 8.33
CA MET A 210 8.03 9.78 8.29
C MET A 210 9.55 9.82 8.31
N ALA A 211 10.16 10.77 7.59
CA ALA A 211 11.61 10.95 7.59
C ALA A 211 12.13 11.36 8.97
N GLN A 212 11.45 12.31 9.64
CA GLN A 212 11.84 12.75 10.99
C GLN A 212 11.77 11.61 12.02
N LEU A 213 10.74 10.76 11.97
CA LEU A 213 10.61 9.59 12.84
C LEU A 213 11.74 8.58 12.61
N ASN A 214 12.18 8.39 11.37
CA ASN A 214 13.29 7.50 11.04
C ASN A 214 14.68 8.06 11.46
N ALA A 215 14.79 9.34 11.72
CA ALA A 215 16.05 9.96 12.16
C ALA A 215 16.33 9.76 13.67
N VAL A 216 15.29 9.42 14.45
CA VAL A 216 15.35 9.31 15.92
C VAL A 216 15.49 7.85 16.39
N ALA A 217 15.25 6.89 15.50
CA ALA A 217 15.35 5.45 15.74
C ALA A 217 16.76 4.93 15.42
#